data_8f829b2effeda72a7f78e044e6fe3d23
#
_entry.id   8f829b2effeda72a7f78e044e6fe3d23
#
_cell.length_a   1.000
_cell.length_b   1.000
_cell.length_c   1.000
_cell.angle_alpha   90.00
_cell.angle_beta   90.00
_cell.angle_gamma   90.00
#
_symmetry.space_group_name_H-M   'P 1'
#
loop_
_entity.id
_entity.type
_entity.pdbx_description
1 polymer ?
#
loop_
_entity_poly.entity_id
_entity_poly.type
_entity_poly.pdbx_seq_one_letter_code
_entity_poly.pdbx_strand_id
1 'polypeptide(L)'
;SQDWGNMEGVKCFNETRPVRKKKHWGTGSDKRIMSVVAKVAKKMKVPVTFINITQISEYRIDGHSSVYTETGGKLLTEEERANPQNADCIHWCLPGVPDTWNQILLAML
;
A
#
# COMPACT_ATOMS: atom_id res chain seq x y z
N SER A 1 -6.92 6.01 -11.47
CA SER A 1 -6.15 7.23 -11.70
C SER A 1 -4.76 6.90 -12.20
N GLN A 2 -4.16 7.84 -12.89
CA GLN A 2 -2.79 7.70 -13.45
C GLN A 2 -1.77 7.28 -12.38
N ASP A 3 -1.93 7.82 -11.19
CA ASP A 3 -1.08 7.57 -10.02
C ASP A 3 -1.10 6.10 -9.56
N TRP A 4 -2.18 5.39 -9.87
CA TRP A 4 -2.38 3.99 -9.52
C TRP A 4 -2.12 3.03 -10.70
N GLY A 5 -1.62 3.57 -11.82
CA GLY A 5 -1.40 2.79 -13.04
C GLY A 5 -2.69 2.41 -13.77
N ASN A 6 -3.84 2.93 -13.32
CA ASN A 6 -5.14 2.73 -13.93
C ASN A 6 -5.61 4.07 -14.54
N MET A 7 -5.47 4.19 -15.85
CA MET A 7 -5.76 5.44 -16.58
C MET A 7 -7.24 5.83 -16.54
N GLU A 8 -8.12 4.85 -16.48
CA GLU A 8 -9.58 5.03 -16.52
C GLU A 8 -10.24 4.89 -15.14
N GLY A 9 -9.52 4.37 -14.16
CA GLY A 9 -10.04 4.09 -12.83
C GLY A 9 -9.91 5.24 -11.85
N VAL A 10 -10.61 5.12 -10.74
CA VAL A 10 -10.54 6.05 -9.59
C VAL A 10 -9.80 5.35 -8.45
N LYS A 11 -8.59 5.79 -8.15
CA LYS A 11 -7.77 5.24 -7.06
C LYS A 11 -7.70 3.69 -7.11
N CYS A 12 -7.92 3.02 -5.98
CA CYS A 12 -7.95 1.56 -5.84
C CYS A 12 -9.35 0.94 -6.08
N PHE A 13 -10.33 1.72 -6.51
CA PHE A 13 -11.67 1.21 -6.77
C PHE A 13 -11.64 0.12 -7.85
N ASN A 14 -12.23 -1.04 -7.56
CA ASN A 14 -12.25 -2.22 -8.44
C ASN A 14 -10.87 -2.82 -8.79
N GLU A 15 -9.81 -2.43 -8.07
CA GLU A 15 -8.53 -3.10 -8.20
C GLU A 15 -8.56 -4.46 -7.48
N THR A 16 -8.48 -5.53 -8.26
CA THR A 16 -8.60 -6.92 -7.75
C THR A 16 -7.36 -7.76 -7.99
N ARG A 17 -6.29 -7.15 -8.50
CA ARG A 17 -5.04 -7.83 -8.85
C ARG A 17 -3.83 -6.95 -8.55
N PRO A 18 -2.71 -7.56 -8.15
CA PRO A 18 -1.48 -6.81 -7.94
C PRO A 18 -0.95 -6.21 -9.26
N VAL A 19 -0.20 -5.14 -9.14
CA VAL A 19 0.52 -4.55 -10.27
C VAL A 19 1.57 -5.52 -10.79
N ARG A 20 1.51 -5.85 -12.08
CA ARG A 20 2.45 -6.78 -12.73
C ARG A 20 3.66 -6.10 -13.38
N LYS A 21 3.65 -4.77 -13.48
CA LYS A 21 4.72 -4.01 -14.11
C LYS A 21 6.00 -4.11 -13.28
N LYS A 22 7.05 -4.66 -13.85
CA LYS A 22 8.38 -4.70 -13.21
C LYS A 22 8.87 -3.28 -12.89
N LYS A 23 9.53 -3.11 -11.74
CA LYS A 23 10.05 -1.83 -11.27
C LYS A 23 8.96 -0.75 -11.08
N HIS A 24 7.75 -1.20 -10.75
CA HIS A 24 6.67 -0.28 -10.39
C HIS A 24 7.07 0.51 -9.13
N TRP A 25 6.73 1.79 -9.15
CA TRP A 25 6.81 2.67 -7.99
C TRP A 25 5.58 3.57 -8.02
N GLY A 26 4.77 3.49 -6.99
CA GLY A 26 3.59 4.33 -6.87
C GLY A 26 3.96 5.79 -6.55
N THR A 27 3.00 6.67 -6.66
CA THR A 27 3.19 8.10 -6.38
C THR A 27 2.99 8.43 -4.90
N GLY A 28 2.45 7.49 -4.12
CA GLY A 28 2.23 7.63 -2.68
C GLY A 28 3.51 7.72 -1.85
N SER A 29 4.66 7.32 -2.41
CA SER A 29 5.95 7.37 -1.73
C SER A 29 7.04 8.03 -2.58
N ASP A 30 7.88 8.87 -1.96
CA ASP A 30 8.99 9.53 -2.66
C ASP A 30 10.23 8.65 -2.63
N LYS A 31 10.62 8.16 -3.81
CA LYS A 31 11.81 7.34 -4.02
C LYS A 31 13.11 8.02 -3.56
N ARG A 32 13.17 9.35 -3.63
CA ARG A 32 14.35 10.14 -3.20
C ARG A 32 14.46 10.10 -1.68
N ILE A 33 13.35 10.26 -0.97
CA ILE A 33 13.30 10.16 0.50
C ILE A 33 13.72 8.75 0.93
N MET A 34 13.20 7.71 0.28
CA MET A 34 13.59 6.32 0.57
C MET A 34 15.08 6.08 0.36
N SER A 35 15.67 6.69 -0.68
CA SER A 35 17.12 6.63 -0.90
C SER A 35 17.91 7.33 0.20
N VAL A 36 17.44 8.46 0.71
CA VAL A 36 18.07 9.18 1.83
C VAL A 36 18.02 8.33 3.09
N VAL A 37 16.86 7.78 3.43
CA VAL A 37 16.69 6.89 4.61
C VAL A 37 17.67 5.73 4.54
N ALA A 38 17.75 5.04 3.41
CA ALA A 38 18.69 3.92 3.23
C ALA A 38 20.17 4.33 3.38
N LYS A 39 20.54 5.52 2.89
CA LYS A 39 21.90 6.06 3.04
C LYS A 39 22.21 6.44 4.49
N VAL A 40 21.24 7.02 5.21
CA VAL A 40 21.42 7.39 6.62
C VAL A 40 21.55 6.13 7.47
N ALA A 41 20.68 5.15 7.32
CA ALA A 41 20.72 3.90 8.05
C ALA A 41 22.07 3.20 7.94
N LYS A 42 22.70 3.20 6.75
CA LYS A 42 24.04 2.63 6.53
C LYS A 42 25.17 3.38 7.25
N LYS A 43 24.97 4.64 7.62
CA LYS A 43 25.97 5.48 8.29
C LYS A 43 25.78 5.54 9.81
N MET A 44 24.72 4.94 10.34
CA MET A 44 24.46 4.95 11.77
C MET A 44 25.51 4.13 12.51
N LYS A 45 25.98 4.65 13.64
CA LYS A 45 26.94 3.94 14.52
C LYS A 45 26.29 2.75 15.22
N VAL A 46 25.00 2.88 15.54
CA VAL A 46 24.20 1.76 16.05
C VAL A 46 23.63 1.01 14.86
N PRO A 47 23.81 -0.30 14.77
CA PRO A 47 23.25 -1.09 13.67
C PRO A 47 21.73 -0.95 13.61
N VAL A 48 21.23 -0.55 12.45
CA VAL A 48 19.79 -0.44 12.17
C VAL A 48 19.49 -1.23 10.91
N THR A 49 18.55 -2.15 11.01
CA THR A 49 18.04 -2.87 9.84
C THR A 49 16.81 -2.14 9.29
N PHE A 50 16.91 -1.72 8.04
CA PHE A 50 15.80 -1.07 7.36
C PHE A 50 14.99 -2.08 6.54
N ILE A 51 13.76 -2.32 6.96
CA ILE A 51 12.83 -3.19 6.24
C ILE A 51 12.04 -2.35 5.26
N ASN A 52 12.36 -2.46 3.98
CA ASN A 52 11.67 -1.70 2.93
C ASN A 52 10.34 -2.37 2.55
N ILE A 53 9.33 -2.20 3.39
CA ILE A 53 7.97 -2.68 3.11
C ILE A 53 7.25 -1.81 2.07
N THR A 54 7.67 -0.56 1.88
CA THR A 54 7.03 0.39 0.97
C THR A 54 7.00 -0.17 -0.45
N GLN A 55 8.14 -0.56 -0.99
CA GLN A 55 8.23 -1.02 -2.37
C GLN A 55 7.40 -2.29 -2.64
N ILE A 56 7.40 -3.25 -1.73
CA ILE A 56 6.60 -4.48 -1.89
C ILE A 56 5.11 -4.19 -1.80
N SER A 57 4.71 -3.23 -0.96
CA SER A 57 3.32 -2.83 -0.79
C SER A 57 2.77 -2.07 -2.00
N GLU A 58 3.61 -1.29 -2.70
CA GLU A 58 3.25 -0.58 -3.93
C GLU A 58 2.71 -1.49 -5.05
N TYR A 59 3.06 -2.76 -5.03
CA TYR A 59 2.52 -3.73 -5.98
C TYR A 59 1.12 -4.22 -5.61
N ARG A 60 0.69 -4.00 -4.39
CA ARG A 60 -0.53 -4.57 -3.82
C ARG A 60 -1.66 -3.55 -3.73
N ILE A 61 -1.90 -2.82 -4.82
CA ILE A 61 -3.03 -1.88 -4.94
C ILE A 61 -4.38 -2.55 -4.67
N ASP A 62 -4.44 -3.86 -4.87
CA ASP A 62 -5.57 -4.74 -4.60
C ASP A 62 -5.77 -5.07 -3.10
N GLY A 63 -4.81 -4.73 -2.25
CA GLY A 63 -4.83 -5.06 -0.81
C GLY A 63 -5.48 -3.99 0.08
N HIS A 64 -5.90 -2.87 -0.48
CA HIS A 64 -6.60 -1.83 0.28
C HIS A 64 -8.03 -2.22 0.61
N SER A 65 -8.58 -1.64 1.69
CA SER A 65 -9.96 -1.89 2.11
C SER A 65 -10.98 -1.44 1.06
N SER A 66 -10.62 -0.47 0.22
CA SER A 66 -11.46 0.01 -0.87
C SER A 66 -12.89 0.33 -0.40
N VAL A 67 -13.91 -0.23 -1.05
CA VAL A 67 -15.31 -0.03 -0.67
C VAL A 67 -15.78 -0.92 0.49
N TYR A 68 -14.91 -1.75 1.03
CA TYR A 68 -15.18 -2.57 2.22
C TYR A 68 -14.66 -1.92 3.52
N THR A 69 -14.43 -0.61 3.47
CA THR A 69 -14.07 0.22 4.61
C THR A 69 -15.26 0.49 5.52
N GLU A 70 -14.96 0.93 6.75
CA GLU A 70 -15.96 1.39 7.71
C GLU A 70 -15.94 2.91 7.81
N THR A 71 -17.13 3.50 7.95
CA THR A 71 -17.28 4.91 8.26
C THR A 71 -18.14 5.05 9.51
N GLY A 72 -17.57 5.61 10.58
CA GLY A 72 -18.26 5.75 11.86
C GLY A 72 -18.67 4.41 12.50
N GLY A 73 -17.86 3.35 12.29
CA GLY A 73 -18.10 2.00 12.80
C GLY A 73 -19.17 1.21 12.04
N LYS A 74 -19.52 1.65 10.83
CA LYS A 74 -20.50 0.97 9.96
C LYS A 74 -19.89 0.72 8.59
N LEU A 75 -20.13 -0.47 8.05
CA LEU A 75 -19.81 -0.77 6.66
C LEU A 75 -20.66 0.07 5.72
N LEU A 76 -20.07 0.41 4.57
CA LEU A 76 -20.80 1.09 3.50
C LEU A 76 -21.95 0.21 2.99
N THR A 77 -23.08 0.84 2.68
CA THR A 77 -24.21 0.20 1.99
C THR A 77 -23.83 -0.18 0.56
N GLU A 78 -24.64 -0.99 -0.11
CA GLU A 78 -24.40 -1.36 -1.51
C GLU A 78 -24.38 -0.13 -2.43
N GLU A 79 -25.27 0.83 -2.18
CA GLU A 79 -25.33 2.07 -2.94
C GLU A 79 -24.05 2.92 -2.75
N GLU A 80 -23.59 3.05 -1.51
CA GLU A 80 -22.35 3.75 -1.18
C GLU A 80 -21.13 3.08 -1.78
N ARG A 81 -21.09 1.73 -1.81
CA ARG A 81 -20.00 0.95 -2.44
C ARG A 81 -19.96 1.13 -3.96
N ALA A 82 -21.07 1.43 -4.60
CA ALA A 82 -21.09 1.69 -6.03
C ALA A 82 -20.41 3.01 -6.42
N ASN A 83 -20.21 3.91 -5.44
CA ASN A 83 -19.53 5.19 -5.68
C ASN A 83 -18.00 5.05 -5.51
N PRO A 84 -17.20 5.22 -6.60
CA PRO A 84 -15.74 5.12 -6.54
C PRO A 84 -15.08 6.10 -5.55
N GLN A 85 -15.71 7.22 -5.25
CA GLN A 85 -15.16 8.23 -4.33
C GLN A 85 -15.13 7.74 -2.88
N ASN A 86 -15.93 6.75 -2.54
CA ASN A 86 -15.97 6.15 -1.20
C ASN A 86 -14.87 5.11 -0.99
N ALA A 87 -14.07 4.79 -2.01
CA ALA A 87 -12.99 3.84 -1.89
C ALA A 87 -11.88 4.36 -0.97
N ASP A 88 -11.60 3.63 0.09
CA ASP A 88 -10.47 3.84 0.99
C ASP A 88 -9.23 3.16 0.42
N CYS A 89 -8.30 3.97 -0.07
CA CYS A 89 -7.06 3.52 -0.67
C CYS A 89 -5.84 3.88 0.19
N ILE A 90 -6.05 4.08 1.49
CA ILE A 90 -5.02 4.37 2.49
C ILE A 90 -4.83 3.18 3.42
N HIS A 91 -5.93 2.61 3.91
CA HIS A 91 -5.90 1.50 4.84
C HIS A 91 -5.81 0.15 4.12
N TRP A 92 -5.15 -0.81 4.78
CA TRP A 92 -4.98 -2.17 4.28
C TRP A 92 -6.03 -3.10 4.88
N CYS A 93 -6.47 -4.08 4.11
CA CYS A 93 -7.27 -5.19 4.66
C CYS A 93 -6.47 -5.99 5.69
N LEU A 94 -7.14 -6.45 6.73
CA LEU A 94 -6.62 -7.39 7.72
C LEU A 94 -7.56 -8.61 7.79
N PRO A 95 -7.04 -9.82 7.60
CA PRO A 95 -5.68 -10.19 7.22
C PRO A 95 -5.32 -9.72 5.80
N GLY A 96 -4.04 -9.48 5.52
CA GLY A 96 -3.64 -9.01 4.19
C GLY A 96 -2.16 -8.62 4.08
N VAL A 97 -1.89 -7.49 3.41
CA VAL A 97 -0.52 -7.01 3.16
C VAL A 97 0.28 -6.81 4.46
N PRO A 98 -0.29 -6.31 5.58
CA PRO A 98 0.43 -6.18 6.85
C PRO A 98 0.93 -7.51 7.42
N ASP A 99 0.25 -8.61 7.17
CA ASP A 99 0.73 -9.93 7.61
C ASP A 99 2.03 -10.32 6.90
N THR A 100 2.20 -9.92 5.65
CA THR A 100 3.47 -10.10 4.93
C THR A 100 4.59 -9.26 5.57
N TRP A 101 4.30 -8.04 6.04
CA TRP A 101 5.30 -7.24 6.76
C TRP A 101 5.73 -7.93 8.06
N ASN A 102 4.78 -8.50 8.79
CA ASN A 102 5.04 -9.24 10.03
C ASN A 102 5.87 -10.50 9.76
N GLN A 103 5.59 -11.21 8.67
CA GLN A 103 6.39 -12.39 8.27
C GLN A 103 7.84 -12.00 7.92
N ILE A 104 8.04 -10.89 7.23
CA ILE A 104 9.39 -10.38 6.92
C ILE A 104 10.12 -9.99 8.22
N LEU A 105 9.45 -9.29 9.13
CA LEU A 105 10.03 -8.93 10.41
C LEU A 105 10.42 -10.18 11.20
N LEU A 106 9.52 -11.16 11.32
CA LEU A 106 9.77 -12.40 12.04
C LEU A 106 10.96 -13.17 11.44
N ALA A 107 11.10 -13.18 10.12
CA ALA A 107 12.22 -13.86 9.46
C ALA A 107 13.59 -13.17 9.69
N MET A 108 13.61 -11.97 10.25
CA MET A 108 14.82 -11.18 10.53
C MET A 108 15.21 -11.20 12.02
N LEU A 109 14.36 -11.73 12.89
CA LEU A 109 14.61 -11.94 14.32
C LEU A 109 15.30 -13.28 14.59
#